data_7e851629e5a492a3514cba6eca58d42a
#
_entry.id   7e851629e5a492a3514cba6eca58d42a
#
_cell.length_a   1.000
_cell.length_b   1.000
_cell.length_c   1.000
_cell.angle_alpha   90.00
_cell.angle_beta   90.00
_cell.angle_gamma   90.00
#
_symmetry.space_group_name_H-M   'P 1'
#
loop_
_entity.id
_entity.type
_entity.pdbx_description
1 polymer ?
#
loop_
_entity_poly.entity_id
_entity_poly.type
_entity_poly.pdbx_seq_one_letter_code
_entity_poly.pdbx_strand_id
1 'polypeptide(L)'
;MIQRKYKTYMQQQKIIILDFGSQTTQLIARRLRELDTFCEILPYNKFPVSDPDVIGVILAGSPYSVYDPEAFKVDLSQFRGRMPVLGICYGAQFISHTLGGKVEPAGSREYGRANLSTIDLENPLFKGFDVGSQVWMSHGDTITALPQGFHAIASTDHVKFAAYAADSEPIWGVQFHPEVFHSLQGTQLLRNFAVDICGSRQDWSPANFVDTTVEELRRQIGTDRVILGLSGGVDSSVAAVLLHRAIGDQLTCIFVDHGMLRKDEFTNVMHDYECLGLNVIGVDASERFFRDLDGVTEPEKKRKIIGRDFVEVFNEEAHKITDAKWLAQGTIYPDRIESLNITGKVIKSHHNVGGLPEEMHLSLCEPLKWLFKDEVRRVGRQLGIPEHLIGRHPFPGPGLAVRILGAITPEKVHVLQEADHIFIQGLRDWGLYDQVWQAGAILLSDVRSVGVMGDERTYENPVALRAVTSTDAMTADWAHLPYEFLAQVSNEIINKVKGVNRVCYDISSKPPSTIEWE
;
A
#
# COMPACT_ATOMS: atom_id res chain seq x y z
N MET A 1 -15.86 -20.61 -20.11
CA MET A 1 -17.18 -20.72 -19.44
C MET A 1 -17.15 -20.37 -17.95
N ILE A 2 -15.98 -20.00 -17.40
CA ILE A 2 -15.75 -19.65 -15.98
C ILE A 2 -16.02 -18.15 -15.67
N GLN A 3 -15.96 -17.26 -16.66
CA GLN A 3 -16.12 -15.81 -16.46
C GLN A 3 -17.58 -15.29 -16.27
N ARG A 4 -18.60 -16.13 -16.35
CA ARG A 4 -20.01 -15.70 -16.22
C ARG A 4 -20.63 -15.84 -14.83
N LYS A 5 -19.93 -16.41 -13.84
CA LYS A 5 -20.47 -16.65 -12.49
C LYS A 5 -20.13 -15.56 -11.43
N TYR A 6 -19.35 -14.53 -11.78
CA TYR A 6 -18.93 -13.49 -10.82
C TYR A 6 -19.64 -12.14 -10.98
N LYS A 7 -20.84 -12.12 -11.54
CA LYS A 7 -21.56 -10.88 -11.88
C LYS A 7 -22.65 -10.51 -10.87
N THR A 8 -22.33 -10.51 -9.59
CA THR A 8 -23.19 -9.85 -8.57
C THR A 8 -22.30 -9.29 -7.47
N TYR A 9 -21.34 -8.45 -7.87
CA TYR A 9 -20.61 -7.61 -6.93
C TYR A 9 -21.39 -6.34 -6.73
N MET A 10 -21.58 -5.95 -5.47
CA MET A 10 -22.08 -4.66 -4.99
C MET A 10 -22.70 -3.79 -6.08
N GLN A 11 -23.95 -3.41 -5.99
CA GLN A 11 -24.51 -2.23 -6.67
C GLN A 11 -23.91 -0.96 -6.04
N GLN A 12 -22.58 -0.86 -6.11
CA GLN A 12 -21.82 0.25 -5.57
C GLN A 12 -21.48 1.18 -6.70
N GLN A 13 -21.98 2.42 -6.64
CA GLN A 13 -21.54 3.46 -7.55
C GLN A 13 -20.01 3.57 -7.54
N LYS A 14 -19.40 3.70 -8.72
CA LYS A 14 -17.94 3.82 -8.84
C LYS A 14 -17.49 4.79 -9.91
N ILE A 15 -16.34 5.40 -9.65
CA ILE A 15 -15.58 6.16 -10.63
C ILE A 15 -14.47 5.28 -11.16
N ILE A 16 -14.36 5.15 -12.48
CA ILE A 16 -13.26 4.44 -13.11
C ILE A 16 -12.10 5.39 -13.34
N ILE A 17 -10.93 4.99 -12.91
CA ILE A 17 -9.67 5.67 -13.20
C ILE A 17 -8.92 4.84 -14.22
N LEU A 18 -8.74 5.38 -15.43
CA LEU A 18 -7.95 4.74 -16.47
C LEU A 18 -6.48 5.10 -16.29
N ASP A 19 -5.67 4.06 -16.08
CA ASP A 19 -4.24 4.19 -15.84
C ASP A 19 -3.46 4.17 -17.15
N PHE A 20 -2.69 5.23 -17.37
CA PHE A 20 -1.77 5.39 -18.50
C PHE A 20 -0.30 5.29 -18.06
N GLY A 21 -0.03 4.60 -16.93
CA GLY A 21 1.32 4.36 -16.43
C GLY A 21 1.89 5.46 -15.54
N SER A 22 1.06 6.37 -15.02
CA SER A 22 1.50 7.40 -14.09
C SER A 22 1.80 6.82 -12.71
N GLN A 23 2.86 7.32 -12.09
CA GLN A 23 3.18 7.01 -10.70
C GLN A 23 2.14 7.57 -9.70
N THR A 24 1.35 8.57 -10.11
CA THR A 24 0.37 9.24 -9.24
C THR A 24 -1.05 8.69 -9.38
N THR A 25 -1.30 7.71 -10.25
CA THR A 25 -2.66 7.14 -10.46
C THR A 25 -3.27 6.63 -9.16
N GLN A 26 -2.49 5.96 -8.31
CA GLN A 26 -2.98 5.47 -7.02
C GLN A 26 -3.35 6.60 -6.06
N LEU A 27 -2.71 7.78 -6.16
CA LEU A 27 -3.06 8.94 -5.35
C LEU A 27 -4.44 9.50 -5.70
N ILE A 28 -4.82 9.49 -6.99
CA ILE A 28 -6.17 9.86 -7.43
C ILE A 28 -7.19 8.98 -6.72
N ALA A 29 -6.98 7.66 -6.75
CA ALA A 29 -7.88 6.71 -6.09
C ALA A 29 -7.95 6.96 -4.58
N ARG A 30 -6.81 7.17 -3.91
CA ARG A 30 -6.78 7.46 -2.47
C ARG A 30 -7.58 8.71 -2.12
N ARG A 31 -7.45 9.80 -2.89
CA ARG A 31 -8.23 11.03 -2.68
C ARG A 31 -9.73 10.81 -2.83
N LEU A 32 -10.17 10.02 -3.81
CA LEU A 32 -11.59 9.67 -3.97
C LEU A 32 -12.09 8.81 -2.79
N ARG A 33 -11.27 7.88 -2.30
CA ARG A 33 -11.60 7.03 -1.13
C ARG A 33 -11.65 7.83 0.18
N GLU A 34 -10.81 8.85 0.33
CA GLU A 34 -10.88 9.81 1.44
C GLU A 34 -12.19 10.63 1.44
N LEU A 35 -12.84 10.72 0.27
CA LEU A 35 -14.17 11.33 0.08
C LEU A 35 -15.32 10.30 0.15
N ASP A 36 -15.08 9.14 0.73
CA ASP A 36 -16.03 8.03 0.83
C ASP A 36 -16.64 7.62 -0.53
N THR A 37 -15.90 7.83 -1.62
CA THR A 37 -16.30 7.49 -2.98
C THR A 37 -15.53 6.26 -3.47
N PHE A 38 -16.26 5.20 -3.82
CA PHE A 38 -15.63 4.01 -4.40
C PHE A 38 -15.10 4.30 -5.79
N CYS A 39 -13.89 3.84 -6.08
CA CYS A 39 -13.27 3.94 -7.39
C CYS A 39 -12.46 2.68 -7.72
N GLU A 40 -12.27 2.43 -8.99
CA GLU A 40 -11.49 1.31 -9.49
C GLU A 40 -10.45 1.80 -10.51
N ILE A 41 -9.19 1.41 -10.31
CA ILE A 41 -8.11 1.67 -11.27
C ILE A 41 -8.09 0.51 -12.26
N LEU A 42 -8.19 0.83 -13.55
CA LEU A 42 -8.13 -0.13 -14.62
C LEU A 42 -7.08 0.29 -15.67
N PRO A 43 -6.43 -0.66 -16.35
CA PRO A 43 -5.63 -0.35 -17.53
C PRO A 43 -6.43 0.47 -18.55
N TYR A 44 -5.76 1.40 -19.22
CA TYR A 44 -6.37 2.34 -20.18
C TYR A 44 -7.34 1.70 -21.19
N ASN A 45 -7.13 0.44 -21.56
CA ASN A 45 -7.88 -0.33 -22.55
C ASN A 45 -8.92 -1.30 -21.96
N LYS A 46 -9.24 -1.20 -20.66
CA LYS A 46 -10.13 -2.12 -19.94
C LYS A 46 -11.39 -1.43 -19.39
N PHE A 47 -11.82 -0.35 -20.02
CA PHE A 47 -13.04 0.34 -19.59
C PHE A 47 -14.28 -0.60 -19.64
N PRO A 48 -15.08 -0.69 -18.55
CA PRO A 48 -16.23 -1.60 -18.49
C PRO A 48 -17.49 -0.99 -19.12
N VAL A 49 -17.58 -0.96 -20.43
CA VAL A 49 -18.62 -0.26 -21.24
C VAL A 49 -20.06 -0.55 -20.80
N SER A 50 -20.34 -1.74 -20.28
CA SER A 50 -21.69 -2.19 -19.93
C SER A 50 -21.96 -2.22 -18.42
N ASP A 51 -21.10 -1.61 -17.60
CA ASP A 51 -21.28 -1.58 -16.16
C ASP A 51 -22.16 -0.39 -15.75
N PRO A 52 -23.38 -0.63 -15.24
CA PRO A 52 -24.32 0.44 -14.88
C PRO A 52 -23.94 1.20 -13.61
N ASP A 53 -23.02 0.66 -12.82
CA ASP A 53 -22.58 1.29 -11.56
C ASP A 53 -21.50 2.36 -11.77
N VAL A 54 -20.97 2.51 -13.00
CA VAL A 54 -20.01 3.54 -13.36
C VAL A 54 -20.70 4.89 -13.51
N ILE A 55 -20.34 5.84 -12.64
CA ILE A 55 -20.92 7.19 -12.60
C ILE A 55 -20.01 8.27 -13.18
N GLY A 56 -18.74 7.98 -13.43
CA GLY A 56 -17.77 8.91 -13.99
C GLY A 56 -16.44 8.24 -14.34
N VAL A 57 -15.63 8.92 -15.14
CA VAL A 57 -14.33 8.44 -15.60
C VAL A 57 -13.25 9.50 -15.39
N ILE A 58 -12.10 9.08 -14.87
CA ILE A 58 -10.89 9.90 -14.78
C ILE A 58 -9.82 9.28 -15.68
N LEU A 59 -9.26 10.07 -16.59
CA LEU A 59 -8.07 9.71 -17.34
C LEU A 59 -6.85 10.26 -16.61
N ALA A 60 -5.98 9.37 -16.14
CA ALA A 60 -4.81 9.73 -15.34
C ALA A 60 -3.67 10.31 -16.19
N GLY A 61 -2.55 10.64 -15.54
CA GLY A 61 -1.31 11.04 -16.19
C GLY A 61 -0.60 9.88 -16.90
N SER A 62 0.44 10.20 -17.66
CA SER A 62 1.31 9.23 -18.34
C SER A 62 2.74 9.77 -18.39
N PRO A 63 3.77 8.90 -18.44
CA PRO A 63 5.14 9.31 -18.73
C PRO A 63 5.39 9.64 -20.22
N TYR A 64 4.42 9.34 -21.10
CA TYR A 64 4.54 9.53 -22.54
C TYR A 64 3.94 10.87 -23.01
N SER A 65 4.43 11.37 -24.17
CA SER A 65 3.74 12.39 -24.97
C SER A 65 2.59 11.77 -25.73
N VAL A 66 1.55 12.55 -26.04
CA VAL A 66 0.43 12.12 -26.92
C VAL A 66 0.89 11.76 -28.34
N TYR A 67 2.08 12.18 -28.72
CA TYR A 67 2.71 11.92 -30.04
C TYR A 67 3.61 10.70 -30.05
N ASP A 68 3.96 10.16 -28.89
CA ASP A 68 4.85 9.00 -28.83
C ASP A 68 4.18 7.77 -29.47
N PRO A 69 4.91 6.97 -30.27
CA PRO A 69 4.36 5.76 -30.89
C PRO A 69 3.84 4.76 -29.85
N GLU A 70 4.48 4.69 -28.68
CA GLU A 70 4.12 3.81 -27.57
C GLU A 70 3.07 4.43 -26.65
N ALA A 71 2.59 5.66 -26.92
CA ALA A 71 1.60 6.33 -26.10
C ALA A 71 0.31 5.51 -26.00
N PHE A 72 -0.18 5.37 -24.79
CA PHE A 72 -1.43 4.67 -24.54
C PHE A 72 -2.63 5.47 -25.04
N LYS A 73 -3.52 4.83 -25.79
CA LYS A 73 -4.70 5.46 -26.39
C LYS A 73 -5.97 4.71 -25.99
N VAL A 74 -7.00 5.45 -25.63
CA VAL A 74 -8.33 4.92 -25.32
C VAL A 74 -9.34 5.45 -26.31
N ASP A 75 -10.35 4.64 -26.62
CA ASP A 75 -11.48 5.09 -27.43
C ASP A 75 -12.45 5.88 -26.54
N LEU A 76 -12.46 7.21 -26.70
CA LEU A 76 -13.33 8.12 -25.96
C LEU A 76 -14.82 7.84 -26.16
N SER A 77 -15.23 7.24 -27.29
CA SER A 77 -16.63 6.93 -27.57
C SER A 77 -17.26 5.95 -26.57
N GLN A 78 -16.44 5.21 -25.84
CA GLN A 78 -16.90 4.26 -24.83
C GLN A 78 -17.61 4.93 -23.64
N PHE A 79 -17.27 6.19 -23.34
CA PHE A 79 -17.81 6.92 -22.18
C PHE A 79 -18.24 8.36 -22.50
N ARG A 80 -17.74 8.97 -23.58
CA ARG A 80 -18.14 10.31 -24.02
C ARG A 80 -19.66 10.38 -24.28
N GLY A 81 -20.31 11.47 -23.82
CA GLY A 81 -21.76 11.65 -23.95
C GLY A 81 -22.61 10.73 -23.06
N ARG A 82 -21.98 9.88 -22.23
CA ARG A 82 -22.67 8.91 -21.36
C ARG A 82 -22.50 9.25 -19.89
N MET A 83 -21.37 9.79 -19.50
CA MET A 83 -21.03 10.12 -18.13
C MET A 83 -19.99 11.24 -18.05
N PRO A 84 -19.81 11.90 -16.89
CA PRO A 84 -18.75 12.88 -16.68
C PRO A 84 -17.36 12.30 -16.88
N VAL A 85 -16.47 13.10 -17.50
CA VAL A 85 -15.07 12.75 -17.78
C VAL A 85 -14.13 13.85 -17.27
N LEU A 86 -13.11 13.47 -16.52
CA LEU A 86 -12.03 14.35 -16.08
C LEU A 86 -10.69 13.83 -16.62
N GLY A 87 -9.98 14.62 -17.40
CA GLY A 87 -8.59 14.37 -17.78
C GLY A 87 -7.64 15.07 -16.83
N ILE A 88 -6.62 14.36 -16.34
CA ILE A 88 -5.56 14.90 -15.48
C ILE A 88 -4.23 14.79 -16.22
N CYS A 89 -3.50 15.90 -16.38
CA CYS A 89 -2.20 15.99 -17.03
C CYS A 89 -2.22 15.38 -18.44
N TYR A 90 -1.62 14.20 -18.65
CA TYR A 90 -1.70 13.48 -19.93
C TYR A 90 -3.15 13.23 -20.35
N GLY A 91 -4.04 12.84 -19.45
CA GLY A 91 -5.45 12.63 -19.75
C GLY A 91 -6.12 13.87 -20.34
N ALA A 92 -5.80 15.07 -19.83
CA ALA A 92 -6.27 16.33 -20.40
C ALA A 92 -5.67 16.59 -21.79
N GLN A 93 -4.38 16.37 -21.96
CA GLN A 93 -3.71 16.50 -23.26
C GLN A 93 -4.29 15.53 -24.29
N PHE A 94 -4.52 14.27 -23.87
CA PHE A 94 -5.08 13.22 -24.73
C PHE A 94 -6.51 13.57 -25.20
N ILE A 95 -7.39 14.04 -24.31
CA ILE A 95 -8.73 14.51 -24.68
C ILE A 95 -8.64 15.65 -25.69
N SER A 96 -7.85 16.69 -25.39
CA SER A 96 -7.68 17.85 -26.25
C SER A 96 -7.16 17.44 -27.64
N HIS A 97 -6.07 16.67 -27.68
CA HIS A 97 -5.47 16.19 -28.95
C HIS A 97 -6.44 15.35 -29.77
N THR A 98 -7.13 14.39 -29.16
CA THR A 98 -8.04 13.45 -29.83
C THR A 98 -9.26 14.18 -30.43
N LEU A 99 -9.71 15.27 -29.81
CA LEU A 99 -10.87 16.05 -30.25
C LEU A 99 -10.50 17.22 -31.15
N GLY A 100 -9.25 17.34 -31.60
CA GLY A 100 -8.79 18.31 -32.59
C GLY A 100 -8.14 19.57 -32.02
N GLY A 101 -7.81 19.59 -30.73
CA GLY A 101 -6.96 20.59 -30.14
C GLY A 101 -5.48 20.38 -30.49
N LYS A 102 -4.60 21.25 -29.99
CA LYS A 102 -3.15 21.17 -30.20
C LYS A 102 -2.44 21.01 -28.87
N VAL A 103 -1.51 20.06 -28.85
CA VAL A 103 -0.56 19.84 -27.77
C VAL A 103 0.84 20.00 -28.36
N GLU A 104 1.70 20.74 -27.73
CA GLU A 104 3.05 21.01 -28.24
C GLU A 104 4.06 20.90 -27.10
N PRO A 105 5.32 20.56 -27.39
CA PRO A 105 6.36 20.62 -26.37
C PRO A 105 6.41 22.01 -25.74
N ALA A 106 6.39 22.09 -24.43
CA ALA A 106 6.49 23.36 -23.72
C ALA A 106 7.84 24.02 -24.00
N GLY A 107 7.86 25.31 -24.29
CA GLY A 107 9.10 26.06 -24.52
C GLY A 107 10.02 26.11 -23.30
N SER A 108 9.46 25.96 -22.10
CA SER A 108 10.15 25.64 -20.85
C SER A 108 9.39 24.51 -20.16
N ARG A 109 10.10 23.54 -19.61
CA ARG A 109 9.48 22.46 -18.83
C ARG A 109 8.83 23.05 -17.58
N GLU A 110 7.57 22.72 -17.34
CA GLU A 110 6.83 23.21 -16.18
C GLU A 110 6.76 22.11 -15.11
N TYR A 111 7.70 22.19 -14.18
CA TYR A 111 7.77 21.31 -13.02
C TYR A 111 7.73 22.13 -11.73
N GLY A 112 6.84 21.79 -10.83
CA GLY A 112 6.79 22.39 -9.52
C GLY A 112 5.50 23.17 -9.23
N ARG A 113 5.62 24.12 -8.33
CA ARG A 113 4.50 24.92 -7.84
C ARG A 113 4.15 26.02 -8.85
N ALA A 114 2.87 26.16 -9.17
CA ALA A 114 2.31 27.27 -9.93
C ALA A 114 1.04 27.78 -9.21
N ASN A 115 0.66 29.03 -9.47
CA ASN A 115 -0.58 29.59 -8.94
C ASN A 115 -1.57 29.79 -10.09
N LEU A 116 -2.83 29.45 -9.84
CA LEU A 116 -3.91 29.72 -10.82
C LEU A 116 -4.21 31.23 -10.82
N SER A 117 -3.74 31.94 -11.84
CA SER A 117 -3.94 33.40 -11.97
C SER A 117 -5.36 33.79 -12.40
N THR A 118 -6.03 32.92 -13.16
CA THR A 118 -7.47 33.07 -13.47
C THR A 118 -8.19 31.76 -13.21
N ILE A 119 -9.42 31.87 -12.68
CA ILE A 119 -10.30 30.73 -12.41
C ILE A 119 -11.74 31.18 -12.72
N ASP A 120 -12.46 30.36 -13.48
CA ASP A 120 -13.91 30.47 -13.62
C ASP A 120 -14.59 29.83 -12.40
N LEU A 121 -14.94 30.64 -11.42
CA LEU A 121 -15.56 30.21 -10.15
C LEU A 121 -17.02 29.77 -10.33
N GLU A 122 -17.67 30.08 -11.44
CA GLU A 122 -19.02 29.61 -11.76
C GLU A 122 -18.99 28.18 -12.31
N ASN A 123 -17.83 27.71 -12.80
CA ASN A 123 -17.69 26.34 -13.26
C ASN A 123 -17.76 25.36 -12.09
N PRO A 124 -18.60 24.32 -12.16
CA PRO A 124 -18.80 23.39 -11.04
C PRO A 124 -17.51 22.72 -10.56
N LEU A 125 -16.51 22.51 -11.45
CA LEU A 125 -15.24 21.90 -11.07
C LEU A 125 -14.43 22.78 -10.09
N PHE A 126 -14.55 24.11 -10.20
CA PHE A 126 -13.82 25.08 -9.37
C PHE A 126 -14.66 25.72 -8.25
N LYS A 127 -15.82 25.17 -7.96
CA LYS A 127 -16.65 25.64 -6.86
C LYS A 127 -15.90 25.62 -5.53
N GLY A 128 -15.84 26.79 -4.86
CA GLY A 128 -15.16 26.95 -3.59
C GLY A 128 -13.63 27.10 -3.67
N PHE A 129 -13.11 27.37 -4.86
CA PHE A 129 -11.69 27.70 -5.04
C PHE A 129 -11.40 29.18 -4.74
N ASP A 130 -10.15 29.43 -4.35
CA ASP A 130 -9.58 30.76 -4.21
C ASP A 130 -8.73 31.12 -5.43
N VAL A 131 -8.90 32.32 -5.95
CA VAL A 131 -8.00 32.84 -7.00
C VAL A 131 -6.57 32.91 -6.45
N GLY A 132 -5.61 32.44 -7.22
CA GLY A 132 -4.21 32.32 -6.76
C GLY A 132 -3.91 31.00 -6.06
N SER A 133 -4.86 30.06 -6.00
CA SER A 133 -4.61 28.72 -5.41
C SER A 133 -3.41 28.04 -6.03
N GLN A 134 -2.53 27.49 -5.17
CA GLN A 134 -1.35 26.77 -5.59
C GLN A 134 -1.70 25.38 -6.14
N VAL A 135 -1.14 25.04 -7.29
CA VAL A 135 -1.24 23.73 -7.95
C VAL A 135 0.14 23.19 -8.27
N TRP A 136 0.24 21.88 -8.51
CA TRP A 136 1.48 21.21 -8.89
C TRP A 136 1.46 20.86 -10.37
N MET A 137 2.40 21.43 -11.11
CA MET A 137 2.65 21.13 -12.52
C MET A 137 3.75 20.07 -12.66
N SER A 138 3.59 19.14 -13.62
CA SER A 138 4.59 18.11 -13.92
C SER A 138 4.42 17.62 -15.35
N HIS A 139 4.75 18.47 -16.33
CA HIS A 139 4.57 18.13 -17.75
C HIS A 139 5.64 18.72 -18.65
N GLY A 140 6.00 17.97 -19.72
CA GLY A 140 6.89 18.41 -20.78
C GLY A 140 6.16 18.98 -22.00
N ASP A 141 4.90 18.62 -22.19
CA ASP A 141 4.02 19.11 -23.26
C ASP A 141 2.92 19.99 -22.68
N THR A 142 2.45 20.96 -23.45
CA THR A 142 1.38 21.87 -23.03
C THR A 142 0.29 21.98 -24.10
N ILE A 143 -0.95 22.23 -23.69
CA ILE A 143 -2.06 22.46 -24.59
C ILE A 143 -1.95 23.91 -25.10
N THR A 144 -1.80 24.08 -26.42
CA THR A 144 -1.66 25.40 -27.06
C THR A 144 -2.94 25.86 -27.77
N ALA A 145 -3.84 24.94 -28.12
CA ALA A 145 -5.18 25.26 -28.64
C ALA A 145 -6.18 24.21 -28.15
N LEU A 146 -7.35 24.68 -27.73
CA LEU A 146 -8.48 23.81 -27.37
C LEU A 146 -9.24 23.33 -28.60
N PRO A 147 -9.91 22.18 -28.53
CA PRO A 147 -10.86 21.74 -29.56
C PRO A 147 -12.03 22.73 -29.72
N GLN A 148 -12.71 22.65 -30.85
CA GLN A 148 -13.96 23.41 -31.05
C GLN A 148 -15.01 22.98 -30.02
N GLY A 149 -15.72 23.92 -29.40
CA GLY A 149 -16.71 23.66 -28.36
C GLY A 149 -16.10 23.43 -26.99
N PHE A 150 -14.86 23.90 -26.77
CA PHE A 150 -14.20 23.91 -25.46
C PHE A 150 -13.69 25.31 -25.14
N HIS A 151 -13.71 25.65 -23.84
CA HIS A 151 -13.21 26.93 -23.33
C HIS A 151 -12.30 26.74 -22.14
N ALA A 152 -11.43 27.72 -21.90
CA ALA A 152 -10.56 27.75 -20.72
C ALA A 152 -11.37 28.09 -19.48
N ILE A 153 -11.13 27.37 -18.37
CA ILE A 153 -11.75 27.64 -17.07
C ILE A 153 -10.71 27.98 -15.98
N ALA A 154 -9.41 27.79 -16.25
CA ALA A 154 -8.35 28.31 -15.41
C ALA A 154 -7.05 28.47 -16.21
N SER A 155 -6.20 29.42 -15.79
CA SER A 155 -4.86 29.64 -16.31
C SER A 155 -3.85 29.88 -15.18
N THR A 156 -2.56 29.68 -15.48
CA THR A 156 -1.45 30.24 -14.69
C THR A 156 -0.78 31.36 -15.50
N ASP A 157 0.23 32.01 -14.94
CA ASP A 157 0.99 33.04 -15.67
C ASP A 157 1.73 32.48 -16.91
N HIS A 158 1.96 31.17 -16.93
CA HIS A 158 2.70 30.49 -18.01
C HIS A 158 1.85 29.52 -18.82
N VAL A 159 0.81 28.93 -18.25
CA VAL A 159 -0.09 27.95 -18.90
C VAL A 159 -1.46 28.56 -19.14
N LYS A 160 -1.73 28.88 -20.41
CA LYS A 160 -3.01 29.47 -20.82
C LYS A 160 -4.20 28.56 -20.56
N PHE A 161 -4.04 27.26 -20.74
CA PHE A 161 -5.08 26.25 -20.56
C PHE A 161 -4.73 25.31 -19.41
N ALA A 162 -4.54 25.89 -18.19
CA ALA A 162 -4.32 25.10 -16.98
C ALA A 162 -5.51 24.20 -16.65
N ALA A 163 -6.73 24.65 -17.02
CA ALA A 163 -7.92 23.83 -17.03
C ALA A 163 -8.89 24.30 -18.12
N TYR A 164 -9.69 23.36 -18.61
CA TYR A 164 -10.70 23.61 -19.63
C TYR A 164 -11.96 22.76 -19.41
N ALA A 165 -13.08 23.17 -20.00
CA ALA A 165 -14.34 22.44 -20.03
C ALA A 165 -14.94 22.44 -21.43
N ALA A 166 -15.74 21.42 -21.76
CA ALA A 166 -16.57 21.41 -22.94
C ALA A 166 -17.85 22.24 -22.74
N ASP A 167 -18.34 22.89 -23.79
CA ASP A 167 -19.51 23.77 -23.73
C ASP A 167 -20.83 22.99 -23.59
N SER A 168 -20.91 21.78 -24.14
CA SER A 168 -22.15 21.00 -24.26
C SER A 168 -22.06 19.56 -23.72
N GLU A 169 -20.90 19.13 -23.24
CA GLU A 169 -20.67 17.79 -22.71
C GLU A 169 -20.04 17.87 -21.33
N PRO A 170 -20.27 16.89 -20.44
CA PRO A 170 -19.66 16.86 -19.12
C PRO A 170 -18.20 16.39 -19.18
N ILE A 171 -17.34 17.16 -19.84
CA ILE A 171 -15.91 16.87 -20.03
C ILE A 171 -15.07 18.02 -19.51
N TRP A 172 -14.12 17.69 -18.65
CA TRP A 172 -13.14 18.62 -18.08
C TRP A 172 -11.72 18.08 -18.28
N GLY A 173 -10.77 18.99 -18.33
CA GLY A 173 -9.35 18.66 -18.30
C GLY A 173 -8.58 19.63 -17.43
N VAL A 174 -7.65 19.12 -16.62
CA VAL A 174 -6.71 19.91 -15.83
C VAL A 174 -5.28 19.47 -16.16
N GLN A 175 -4.42 20.46 -16.42
CA GLN A 175 -3.02 20.18 -16.77
C GLN A 175 -2.16 19.85 -15.53
N PHE A 176 -2.58 20.34 -14.36
CA PHE A 176 -1.93 20.09 -13.07
C PHE A 176 -2.43 18.79 -12.41
N HIS A 177 -1.74 18.41 -11.33
CA HIS A 177 -2.05 17.21 -10.54
C HIS A 177 -2.83 17.57 -9.27
N PRO A 178 -4.17 17.44 -9.24
CA PRO A 178 -4.97 17.73 -8.06
C PRO A 178 -4.78 16.69 -6.94
N GLU A 179 -4.31 15.49 -7.28
CA GLU A 179 -4.14 14.38 -6.34
C GLU A 179 -2.94 14.52 -5.41
N VAL A 180 -1.95 15.34 -5.78
CA VAL A 180 -0.72 15.48 -4.99
C VAL A 180 -0.86 16.53 -3.89
N PHE A 181 -0.15 16.34 -2.79
CA PHE A 181 -0.18 17.23 -1.61
C PHE A 181 0.10 18.72 -1.91
N HIS A 182 0.92 18.99 -2.93
CA HIS A 182 1.31 20.37 -3.30
C HIS A 182 0.20 21.15 -4.01
N SER A 183 -0.87 20.51 -4.46
CA SER A 183 -2.09 21.16 -4.95
C SER A 183 -3.02 21.39 -3.79
N LEU A 184 -2.98 22.61 -3.20
CA LEU A 184 -3.58 22.91 -1.90
C LEU A 184 -5.10 22.68 -1.87
N GLN A 185 -5.81 22.98 -2.95
CA GLN A 185 -7.25 22.74 -3.10
C GLN A 185 -7.57 21.56 -4.03
N GLY A 186 -6.59 20.68 -4.28
CA GLY A 186 -6.75 19.53 -5.17
C GLY A 186 -7.82 18.54 -4.70
N THR A 187 -7.91 18.29 -3.39
CA THR A 187 -8.99 17.46 -2.82
C THR A 187 -10.37 18.09 -3.04
N GLN A 188 -10.49 19.42 -2.98
CA GLN A 188 -11.74 20.11 -3.27
C GLN A 188 -12.15 19.93 -4.73
N LEU A 189 -11.20 20.00 -5.67
CA LEU A 189 -11.47 19.74 -7.11
C LEU A 189 -11.99 18.32 -7.33
N LEU A 190 -11.32 17.34 -6.77
CA LEU A 190 -11.73 15.93 -6.88
C LEU A 190 -13.08 15.68 -6.20
N ARG A 191 -13.37 16.37 -5.08
CA ARG A 191 -14.69 16.34 -4.45
C ARG A 191 -15.76 16.92 -5.37
N ASN A 192 -15.52 18.09 -5.96
CA ASN A 192 -16.47 18.73 -6.87
C ASN A 192 -16.77 17.79 -8.07
N PHE A 193 -15.74 17.15 -8.63
CA PHE A 193 -15.95 16.18 -9.71
C PHE A 193 -16.72 14.95 -9.24
N ALA A 194 -16.26 14.30 -8.18
CA ALA A 194 -16.82 13.02 -7.74
C ALA A 194 -18.24 13.16 -7.14
N VAL A 195 -18.44 14.16 -6.28
CA VAL A 195 -19.68 14.32 -5.52
C VAL A 195 -20.67 15.23 -6.25
N ASP A 196 -20.24 16.44 -6.62
CA ASP A 196 -21.18 17.44 -7.15
C ASP A 196 -21.49 17.18 -8.65
N ILE A 197 -20.52 16.71 -9.43
CA ILE A 197 -20.69 16.46 -10.88
C ILE A 197 -21.13 15.01 -11.16
N CYS A 198 -20.41 14.01 -10.63
CA CYS A 198 -20.75 12.59 -10.86
C CYS A 198 -21.90 12.08 -9.97
N GLY A 199 -22.24 12.80 -8.88
CA GLY A 199 -23.34 12.42 -8.00
C GLY A 199 -23.02 11.21 -7.11
N SER A 200 -21.78 11.07 -6.65
CA SER A 200 -21.40 10.01 -5.72
C SER A 200 -22.20 10.10 -4.42
N ARG A 201 -22.73 8.95 -3.98
CA ARG A 201 -23.47 8.85 -2.71
C ARG A 201 -22.60 8.92 -1.47
N GLN A 202 -21.28 8.87 -1.63
CA GLN A 202 -20.31 8.84 -0.52
C GLN A 202 -20.62 7.71 0.49
N ASP A 203 -20.95 6.52 0.00
CA ASP A 203 -21.36 5.36 0.80
C ASP A 203 -20.22 4.33 0.99
N TRP A 204 -19.01 4.65 0.55
CA TRP A 204 -17.82 3.84 0.79
C TRP A 204 -17.27 4.09 2.21
N SER A 205 -17.85 3.41 3.19
CA SER A 205 -17.43 3.51 4.59
C SER A 205 -16.94 2.16 5.13
N PRO A 206 -16.10 2.13 6.18
CA PRO A 206 -15.68 0.88 6.81
C PRO A 206 -16.85 0.00 7.27
N ALA A 207 -17.90 0.59 7.81
CA ALA A 207 -19.08 -0.14 8.26
C ALA A 207 -19.81 -0.82 7.08
N ASN A 208 -20.12 -0.05 6.03
CA ASN A 208 -20.77 -0.59 4.84
C ASN A 208 -19.91 -1.66 4.16
N PHE A 209 -18.60 -1.46 4.11
CA PHE A 209 -17.68 -2.45 3.58
C PHE A 209 -17.74 -3.76 4.37
N VAL A 210 -17.69 -3.71 5.71
CA VAL A 210 -17.77 -4.90 6.57
C VAL A 210 -19.04 -5.66 6.32
N ASP A 211 -20.19 -4.99 6.39
CA ASP A 211 -21.49 -5.65 6.26
C ASP A 211 -21.66 -6.30 4.89
N THR A 212 -21.33 -5.57 3.82
CA THR A 212 -21.43 -6.09 2.44
C THR A 212 -20.46 -7.24 2.20
N THR A 213 -19.21 -7.11 2.63
CA THR A 213 -18.18 -8.15 2.42
C THR A 213 -18.52 -9.41 3.21
N VAL A 214 -19.04 -9.28 4.43
CA VAL A 214 -19.50 -10.45 5.23
C VAL A 214 -20.61 -11.21 4.51
N GLU A 215 -21.59 -10.52 3.93
CA GLU A 215 -22.66 -11.17 3.16
C GLU A 215 -22.14 -11.84 1.89
N GLU A 216 -21.22 -11.20 1.18
CA GLU A 216 -20.59 -11.77 -0.01
C GLU A 216 -19.79 -13.02 0.31
N LEU A 217 -18.96 -12.99 1.36
CA LEU A 217 -18.17 -14.12 1.81
C LEU A 217 -19.05 -15.31 2.21
N ARG A 218 -20.15 -15.07 2.95
CA ARG A 218 -21.12 -16.12 3.29
C ARG A 218 -21.71 -16.78 2.06
N ARG A 219 -22.05 -15.98 1.05
CA ARG A 219 -22.62 -16.49 -0.20
C ARG A 219 -21.61 -17.23 -1.05
N GLN A 220 -20.37 -16.72 -1.10
CA GLN A 220 -19.30 -17.30 -1.89
C GLN A 220 -18.81 -18.63 -1.32
N ILE A 221 -18.62 -18.70 -0.02
CA ILE A 221 -18.01 -19.83 0.69
C ILE A 221 -19.09 -20.89 1.02
N GLY A 222 -20.29 -20.45 1.39
CA GLY A 222 -21.37 -21.36 1.78
C GLY A 222 -21.01 -22.17 3.03
N THR A 223 -20.98 -23.50 2.90
CA THR A 223 -20.64 -24.43 3.98
C THR A 223 -19.22 -24.98 3.90
N ASP A 224 -18.42 -24.48 2.96
CA ASP A 224 -17.06 -24.96 2.77
C ASP A 224 -16.10 -24.43 3.85
N ARG A 225 -15.00 -25.14 4.09
CA ARG A 225 -13.93 -24.68 4.99
C ARG A 225 -12.90 -23.82 4.27
N VAL A 226 -12.36 -22.86 5.02
CA VAL A 226 -11.36 -21.89 4.58
C VAL A 226 -10.10 -22.03 5.42
N ILE A 227 -8.95 -22.00 4.78
CA ILE A 227 -7.63 -21.91 5.42
C ILE A 227 -7.08 -20.52 5.19
N LEU A 228 -6.45 -19.93 6.21
CA LEU A 228 -5.77 -18.64 6.13
C LEU A 228 -4.40 -18.72 6.79
N GLY A 229 -3.35 -18.35 6.06
CA GLY A 229 -2.02 -18.11 6.65
C GLY A 229 -1.99 -16.76 7.37
N LEU A 230 -1.64 -16.78 8.67
CA LEU A 230 -1.43 -15.58 9.46
C LEU A 230 0.05 -15.21 9.46
N SER A 231 0.34 -13.95 9.21
CA SER A 231 1.70 -13.40 9.29
C SER A 231 1.95 -12.58 10.56
N GLY A 232 0.95 -12.48 11.45
CA GLY A 232 0.99 -11.53 12.58
C GLY A 232 0.84 -10.06 12.15
N GLY A 233 0.71 -9.79 10.85
CA GLY A 233 0.53 -8.46 10.30
C GLY A 233 -0.93 -7.99 10.30
N VAL A 234 -1.12 -6.68 10.12
CA VAL A 234 -2.46 -6.03 10.15
C VAL A 234 -3.41 -6.65 9.11
N ASP A 235 -2.95 -6.88 7.88
CA ASP A 235 -3.82 -7.32 6.78
C ASP A 235 -4.35 -8.73 7.02
N SER A 236 -3.47 -9.67 7.39
CA SER A 236 -3.88 -11.04 7.71
C SER A 236 -4.80 -11.10 8.93
N SER A 237 -4.58 -10.25 9.94
CA SER A 237 -5.44 -10.17 11.13
C SER A 237 -6.83 -9.64 10.77
N VAL A 238 -6.92 -8.57 9.96
CA VAL A 238 -8.22 -8.01 9.53
C VAL A 238 -8.96 -8.99 8.62
N ALA A 239 -8.24 -9.67 7.71
CA ALA A 239 -8.84 -10.72 6.88
C ALA A 239 -9.40 -11.88 7.72
N ALA A 240 -8.66 -12.33 8.75
CA ALA A 240 -9.09 -13.39 9.66
C ALA A 240 -10.37 -13.03 10.41
N VAL A 241 -10.41 -11.85 11.04
CA VAL A 241 -11.57 -11.41 11.81
C VAL A 241 -12.80 -11.18 10.92
N LEU A 242 -12.60 -10.62 9.72
CA LEU A 242 -13.66 -10.43 8.74
C LEU A 242 -14.26 -11.77 8.26
N LEU A 243 -13.39 -12.74 7.96
CA LEU A 243 -13.81 -14.11 7.60
C LEU A 243 -14.50 -14.81 8.77
N HIS A 244 -13.95 -14.74 9.98
CA HIS A 244 -14.56 -15.33 11.16
C HIS A 244 -15.97 -14.75 11.41
N ARG A 245 -16.15 -13.45 11.26
CA ARG A 245 -17.48 -12.81 11.33
C ARG A 245 -18.45 -13.32 10.24
N ALA A 246 -17.92 -13.69 9.08
CA ALA A 246 -18.72 -14.21 7.98
C ALA A 246 -19.09 -15.68 8.16
N ILE A 247 -18.13 -16.54 8.49
CA ILE A 247 -18.27 -18.01 8.41
C ILE A 247 -17.94 -18.75 9.72
N GLY A 248 -17.56 -18.04 10.78
CA GLY A 248 -17.31 -18.65 12.11
C GLY A 248 -16.26 -19.76 12.07
N ASP A 249 -16.60 -20.92 12.63
CA ASP A 249 -15.70 -22.07 12.82
C ASP A 249 -15.31 -22.80 11.51
N GLN A 250 -15.85 -22.38 10.36
CA GLN A 250 -15.40 -22.88 9.06
C GLN A 250 -14.00 -22.34 8.70
N LEU A 251 -13.53 -21.26 9.37
CA LEU A 251 -12.20 -20.70 9.21
C LEU A 251 -11.21 -21.41 10.11
N THR A 252 -10.09 -21.87 9.53
CA THR A 252 -8.91 -22.32 10.28
C THR A 252 -7.72 -21.47 9.85
N CYS A 253 -7.09 -20.82 10.82
CA CYS A 253 -5.90 -20.01 10.62
C CYS A 253 -4.65 -20.81 10.98
N ILE A 254 -3.55 -20.61 10.24
CA ILE A 254 -2.23 -21.21 10.52
C ILE A 254 -1.24 -20.09 10.74
N PHE A 255 -0.59 -20.09 11.91
CA PHE A 255 0.45 -19.12 12.26
C PHE A 255 1.78 -19.86 12.49
N VAL A 256 2.80 -19.54 11.70
CA VAL A 256 4.11 -20.22 11.73
C VAL A 256 5.12 -19.36 12.46
N ASP A 257 5.74 -19.94 13.50
CA ASP A 257 6.96 -19.39 14.10
C ASP A 257 8.18 -19.93 13.35
N HIS A 258 8.84 -19.06 12.63
CA HIS A 258 10.09 -19.37 11.92
C HIS A 258 11.35 -19.10 12.79
N GLY A 259 11.18 -18.80 14.07
CA GLY A 259 12.26 -18.53 15.02
C GLY A 259 12.88 -17.14 14.91
N MET A 260 12.47 -16.30 13.96
CA MET A 260 13.00 -14.94 13.72
C MET A 260 11.92 -13.85 13.91
N LEU A 261 10.87 -14.17 14.68
CA LEU A 261 9.89 -13.20 15.14
C LEU A 261 10.51 -12.28 16.20
N ARG A 262 9.84 -11.17 16.53
CA ARG A 262 10.23 -10.31 17.67
C ARG A 262 10.09 -11.07 18.98
N LYS A 263 10.73 -10.57 20.03
CA LYS A 263 10.63 -11.13 21.39
C LYS A 263 9.16 -11.31 21.78
N ASP A 264 8.84 -12.51 22.25
CA ASP A 264 7.50 -12.93 22.73
C ASP A 264 6.36 -12.76 21.70
N GLU A 265 6.68 -12.48 20.43
CA GLU A 265 5.67 -12.17 19.40
C GLU A 265 4.74 -13.36 19.13
N PHE A 266 5.28 -14.58 19.02
CA PHE A 266 4.47 -15.76 18.77
C PHE A 266 3.41 -15.95 19.86
N THR A 267 3.83 -15.93 21.13
CA THR A 267 2.94 -16.11 22.28
C THR A 267 1.90 -15.00 22.38
N ASN A 268 2.32 -13.74 22.21
CA ASN A 268 1.42 -12.59 22.28
C ASN A 268 0.38 -12.60 21.17
N VAL A 269 0.79 -12.89 19.93
CA VAL A 269 -0.10 -12.94 18.76
C VAL A 269 -1.10 -14.09 18.89
N MET A 270 -0.65 -15.27 19.36
CA MET A 270 -1.56 -16.40 19.60
C MET A 270 -2.61 -16.06 20.65
N HIS A 271 -2.21 -15.42 21.77
CA HIS A 271 -3.15 -14.96 22.78
C HIS A 271 -4.14 -13.92 22.26
N ASP A 272 -3.67 -12.94 21.49
CA ASP A 272 -4.54 -11.92 20.88
C ASP A 272 -5.58 -12.55 19.96
N TYR A 273 -5.19 -13.53 19.16
CA TYR A 273 -6.12 -14.23 18.25
C TYR A 273 -7.12 -15.12 18.99
N GLU A 274 -6.72 -15.76 20.08
CA GLU A 274 -7.62 -16.48 20.97
C GLU A 274 -8.68 -15.54 21.57
N CYS A 275 -8.27 -14.35 22.03
CA CYS A 275 -9.19 -13.33 22.54
C CYS A 275 -10.18 -12.82 21.49
N LEU A 276 -9.82 -12.87 20.20
CA LEU A 276 -10.68 -12.54 19.06
C LEU A 276 -11.59 -13.71 18.64
N GLY A 277 -11.51 -14.86 19.31
CA GLY A 277 -12.30 -16.06 19.02
C GLY A 277 -11.87 -16.82 17.76
N LEU A 278 -10.67 -16.58 17.25
CA LEU A 278 -10.16 -17.25 16.04
C LEU A 278 -9.66 -18.66 16.34
N ASN A 279 -9.96 -19.61 15.46
CA ASN A 279 -9.38 -20.94 15.49
C ASN A 279 -8.00 -20.91 14.81
N VAL A 280 -6.91 -20.89 15.61
CA VAL A 280 -5.55 -20.74 15.12
C VAL A 280 -4.69 -21.95 15.50
N ILE A 281 -4.05 -22.53 14.49
CA ILE A 281 -3.02 -23.56 14.65
C ILE A 281 -1.67 -22.83 14.67
N GLY A 282 -1.01 -22.80 15.84
CA GLY A 282 0.35 -22.28 15.98
C GLY A 282 1.36 -23.39 15.70
N VAL A 283 2.32 -23.13 14.82
CA VAL A 283 3.33 -24.10 14.39
C VAL A 283 4.71 -23.55 14.69
N ASP A 284 5.43 -24.16 15.62
CA ASP A 284 6.85 -23.88 15.83
C ASP A 284 7.68 -24.69 14.82
N ALA A 285 8.24 -23.99 13.85
CA ALA A 285 9.12 -24.54 12.81
C ALA A 285 10.56 -23.99 12.91
N SER A 286 10.89 -23.32 14.01
CA SER A 286 12.15 -22.59 14.21
C SER A 286 13.40 -23.43 13.92
N GLU A 287 13.44 -24.69 14.39
CA GLU A 287 14.57 -25.61 14.14
C GLU A 287 14.80 -25.85 12.63
N ARG A 288 13.72 -25.98 11.83
CA ARG A 288 13.81 -26.18 10.38
C ARG A 288 14.43 -24.94 9.72
N PHE A 289 13.92 -23.75 10.02
CA PHE A 289 14.42 -22.52 9.44
C PHE A 289 15.89 -22.26 9.81
N PHE A 290 16.28 -22.46 11.06
CA PHE A 290 17.68 -22.30 11.47
C PHE A 290 18.61 -23.29 10.79
N ARG A 291 18.19 -24.54 10.63
CA ARG A 291 18.96 -25.55 9.92
C ARG A 291 19.18 -25.18 8.45
N ASP A 292 18.14 -24.74 7.75
CA ASP A 292 18.18 -24.46 6.32
C ASP A 292 18.84 -23.10 6.01
N LEU A 293 18.95 -22.21 7.01
CA LEU A 293 19.67 -20.93 6.94
C LEU A 293 21.13 -21.04 7.44
N ASP A 294 21.58 -22.21 7.89
CA ASP A 294 22.95 -22.36 8.43
C ASP A 294 24.01 -21.93 7.40
N GLY A 295 24.89 -21.01 7.83
CA GLY A 295 25.96 -20.45 7.00
C GLY A 295 25.50 -19.52 5.85
N VAL A 296 24.21 -19.25 5.70
CA VAL A 296 23.69 -18.36 4.64
C VAL A 296 23.85 -16.91 5.05
N THR A 297 24.61 -16.15 4.26
CA THR A 297 24.90 -14.71 4.52
C THR A 297 24.27 -13.77 3.49
N GLU A 298 23.97 -14.25 2.27
CA GLU A 298 23.45 -13.44 1.17
C GLU A 298 21.96 -13.12 1.38
N PRO A 299 21.54 -11.83 1.39
CA PRO A 299 20.17 -11.42 1.69
C PRO A 299 19.09 -12.09 0.83
N GLU A 300 19.30 -12.14 -0.49
CA GLU A 300 18.34 -12.78 -1.40
C GLU A 300 18.21 -14.28 -1.20
N LYS A 301 19.30 -14.95 -0.81
CA LYS A 301 19.22 -16.40 -0.47
C LYS A 301 18.45 -16.60 0.83
N LYS A 302 18.69 -15.78 1.85
CA LYS A 302 17.90 -15.80 3.11
C LYS A 302 16.40 -15.69 2.80
N ARG A 303 16.01 -14.67 2.02
CA ARG A 303 14.61 -14.44 1.63
C ARG A 303 13.98 -15.62 0.89
N LYS A 304 14.72 -16.23 -0.05
CA LYS A 304 14.25 -17.38 -0.83
C LYS A 304 14.08 -18.64 0.02
N ILE A 305 15.01 -18.91 0.92
CA ILE A 305 14.93 -20.07 1.82
C ILE A 305 13.75 -19.88 2.78
N ILE A 306 13.64 -18.73 3.43
CA ILE A 306 12.54 -18.44 4.36
C ILE A 306 11.19 -18.52 3.65
N GLY A 307 11.07 -17.95 2.46
CA GLY A 307 9.85 -18.02 1.68
C GLY A 307 9.45 -19.44 1.29
N ARG A 308 10.42 -20.26 0.84
CA ARG A 308 10.21 -21.68 0.52
C ARG A 308 9.75 -22.46 1.76
N ASP A 309 10.49 -22.37 2.84
CA ASP A 309 10.22 -23.15 4.05
C ASP A 309 8.88 -22.77 4.67
N PHE A 310 8.53 -21.46 4.62
CA PHE A 310 7.22 -21.00 5.07
C PHE A 310 6.08 -21.66 4.26
N VAL A 311 6.21 -21.70 2.93
CA VAL A 311 5.23 -22.34 2.06
C VAL A 311 5.14 -23.83 2.33
N GLU A 312 6.26 -24.52 2.51
CA GLU A 312 6.30 -25.95 2.80
C GLU A 312 5.63 -26.28 4.14
N VAL A 313 5.98 -25.55 5.22
CA VAL A 313 5.36 -25.73 6.55
C VAL A 313 3.86 -25.43 6.50
N PHE A 314 3.48 -24.34 5.82
CA PHE A 314 2.07 -24.01 5.64
C PHE A 314 1.31 -25.13 4.92
N ASN A 315 1.87 -25.67 3.84
CA ASN A 315 1.28 -26.76 3.07
C ASN A 315 1.15 -28.05 3.88
N GLU A 316 2.16 -28.40 4.68
CA GLU A 316 2.11 -29.57 5.57
C GLU A 316 0.96 -29.48 6.57
N GLU A 317 0.70 -28.29 7.13
CA GLU A 317 -0.42 -28.09 8.05
C GLU A 317 -1.76 -28.01 7.31
N ALA A 318 -1.80 -27.35 6.16
CA ALA A 318 -3.00 -27.24 5.33
C ALA A 318 -3.50 -28.61 4.84
N HIS A 319 -2.60 -29.54 4.52
CA HIS A 319 -2.97 -30.91 4.11
C HIS A 319 -3.65 -31.72 5.22
N LYS A 320 -3.43 -31.38 6.49
CA LYS A 320 -4.12 -32.03 7.60
C LYS A 320 -5.61 -31.65 7.67
N ILE A 321 -6.00 -30.56 7.00
CA ILE A 321 -7.37 -30.03 6.91
C ILE A 321 -7.98 -30.50 5.59
N THR A 322 -8.35 -31.77 5.53
CA THR A 322 -8.70 -32.47 4.28
C THR A 322 -9.96 -32.00 3.59
N ASP A 323 -10.85 -31.29 4.29
CA ASP A 323 -12.13 -30.78 3.78
C ASP A 323 -12.12 -29.28 3.44
N ALA A 324 -10.95 -28.64 3.47
CA ALA A 324 -10.80 -27.25 3.04
C ALA A 324 -10.91 -27.14 1.52
N LYS A 325 -11.64 -26.12 1.06
CA LYS A 325 -11.81 -25.80 -0.37
C LYS A 325 -11.36 -24.40 -0.75
N TRP A 326 -11.07 -23.57 0.24
CA TRP A 326 -10.69 -22.19 0.03
C TRP A 326 -9.40 -21.85 0.75
N LEU A 327 -8.52 -21.12 0.04
CA LEU A 327 -7.38 -20.44 0.62
C LEU A 327 -7.70 -18.94 0.69
N ALA A 328 -7.66 -18.37 1.88
CA ALA A 328 -7.79 -16.93 2.05
C ALA A 328 -6.41 -16.26 2.07
N GLN A 329 -6.34 -15.05 1.50
CA GLN A 329 -5.15 -14.21 1.48
C GLN A 329 -5.50 -12.77 1.87
N GLY A 330 -4.58 -12.14 2.57
CA GLY A 330 -4.68 -10.72 2.96
C GLY A 330 -4.25 -9.75 1.86
N THR A 331 -4.42 -10.11 0.58
CA THR A 331 -4.13 -9.24 -0.57
C THR A 331 -4.91 -7.95 -0.47
N ILE A 332 -4.24 -6.81 -0.62
CA ILE A 332 -4.85 -5.48 -0.61
C ILE A 332 -4.87 -4.86 -2.01
N TYR A 333 -5.54 -3.72 -2.17
CA TYR A 333 -5.78 -3.12 -3.48
C TYR A 333 -4.49 -2.73 -4.24
N PRO A 334 -3.45 -2.15 -3.61
CA PRO A 334 -2.17 -1.90 -4.28
C PRO A 334 -1.52 -3.16 -4.86
N ASP A 335 -1.55 -4.29 -4.15
CA ASP A 335 -0.99 -5.55 -4.64
C ASP A 335 -1.69 -6.03 -5.92
N ARG A 336 -3.02 -5.85 -5.95
CA ARG A 336 -3.84 -6.18 -7.12
C ARG A 336 -3.54 -5.28 -8.31
N ILE A 337 -3.36 -3.98 -8.11
CA ILE A 337 -3.01 -3.03 -9.18
C ILE A 337 -1.65 -3.38 -9.77
N GLU A 338 -0.66 -3.66 -8.93
CA GLU A 338 0.69 -4.05 -9.36
C GLU A 338 0.70 -5.36 -10.17
N SER A 339 -0.18 -6.30 -9.84
CA SER A 339 -0.32 -7.56 -10.60
C SER A 339 -0.99 -7.39 -11.97
N LEU A 340 -1.77 -6.32 -12.16
CA LEU A 340 -2.45 -5.99 -13.42
C LEU A 340 -1.58 -5.14 -14.38
N ASN A 341 -0.31 -5.00 -14.12
CA ASN A 341 0.60 -4.04 -14.76
C ASN A 341 0.52 -4.02 -16.29
N ILE A 342 0.37 -2.81 -16.84
CA ILE A 342 0.20 -2.47 -18.26
C ILE A 342 1.40 -2.91 -19.11
N THR A 343 2.60 -2.98 -18.52
CA THR A 343 3.86 -3.25 -19.23
C THR A 343 4.29 -4.71 -19.28
N GLY A 344 3.51 -5.64 -18.69
CA GLY A 344 3.82 -7.07 -18.68
C GLY A 344 5.06 -7.47 -17.85
N LYS A 345 5.70 -6.54 -17.14
CA LYS A 345 6.77 -6.83 -16.19
C LYS A 345 6.17 -6.99 -14.80
N VAL A 346 6.06 -8.21 -14.33
CA VAL A 346 5.74 -8.53 -12.92
C VAL A 346 6.86 -7.99 -12.05
N ILE A 347 6.63 -6.89 -11.34
CA ILE A 347 7.63 -6.24 -10.50
C ILE A 347 7.70 -6.86 -9.10
N LYS A 348 6.65 -7.56 -8.65
CA LYS A 348 6.62 -8.25 -7.34
C LYS A 348 6.00 -9.64 -7.44
N SER A 349 6.86 -10.65 -7.34
CA SER A 349 6.47 -12.06 -7.18
C SER A 349 6.27 -12.46 -5.69
N HIS A 350 6.37 -11.51 -4.75
CA HIS A 350 6.52 -11.83 -3.33
C HIS A 350 5.21 -11.94 -2.54
N HIS A 351 4.07 -11.55 -3.11
CA HIS A 351 2.76 -11.67 -2.47
C HIS A 351 1.90 -12.81 -3.01
N ASN A 352 2.31 -13.43 -4.11
CA ASN A 352 1.71 -14.69 -4.52
C ASN A 352 2.37 -15.80 -3.72
N VAL A 353 1.59 -16.53 -2.93
CA VAL A 353 1.91 -17.87 -2.47
C VAL A 353 1.93 -18.76 -3.72
N GLY A 354 2.87 -18.49 -4.62
CA GLY A 354 3.15 -19.23 -5.84
C GLY A 354 3.91 -20.52 -5.54
N GLY A 355 3.45 -21.26 -4.54
CA GLY A 355 4.04 -22.49 -4.09
C GLY A 355 3.03 -23.45 -3.48
N LEU A 356 1.72 -23.10 -3.53
CA LEU A 356 0.72 -24.11 -3.23
C LEU A 356 0.82 -25.23 -4.26
N PRO A 357 0.92 -26.50 -3.86
CA PRO A 357 0.87 -27.60 -4.80
C PRO A 357 -0.40 -27.48 -5.62
N GLU A 358 -0.29 -27.59 -6.95
CA GLU A 358 -1.44 -27.69 -7.86
C GLU A 358 -2.42 -28.80 -7.42
N GLU A 359 -1.96 -29.72 -6.60
CA GLU A 359 -2.68 -30.86 -6.04
C GLU A 359 -3.79 -30.46 -5.03
N MET A 360 -3.72 -29.29 -4.38
CA MET A 360 -4.74 -28.93 -3.37
C MET A 360 -6.03 -28.36 -3.96
N HIS A 361 -6.09 -27.95 -5.22
CA HIS A 361 -7.27 -27.40 -5.91
C HIS A 361 -8.09 -26.40 -5.10
N LEU A 362 -7.44 -25.59 -4.22
CA LEU A 362 -8.10 -24.60 -3.40
C LEU A 362 -8.52 -23.38 -4.24
N SER A 363 -9.73 -22.91 -4.03
CA SER A 363 -10.18 -21.64 -4.58
C SER A 363 -9.63 -20.48 -3.77
N LEU A 364 -9.25 -19.38 -4.42
CA LEU A 364 -8.71 -18.20 -3.75
C LEU A 364 -9.84 -17.30 -3.21
N CYS A 365 -9.68 -16.84 -1.97
CA CYS A 365 -10.54 -15.86 -1.31
C CYS A 365 -9.71 -14.67 -0.81
N GLU A 366 -10.02 -13.46 -1.29
CA GLU A 366 -9.28 -12.23 -1.00
C GLU A 366 -10.21 -11.16 -0.43
N PRO A 367 -10.49 -11.19 0.88
CA PRO A 367 -11.48 -10.29 1.49
C PRO A 367 -11.14 -8.81 1.39
N LEU A 368 -9.84 -8.46 1.34
CA LEU A 368 -9.34 -7.09 1.42
C LEU A 368 -8.91 -6.50 0.09
N LYS A 369 -9.11 -7.21 -1.02
CA LYS A 369 -8.60 -6.85 -2.37
C LYS A 369 -9.04 -5.48 -2.90
N TRP A 370 -10.00 -4.84 -2.28
CA TRP A 370 -10.51 -3.52 -2.64
C TRP A 370 -10.03 -2.40 -1.71
N LEU A 371 -9.30 -2.71 -0.65
CA LEU A 371 -8.89 -1.76 0.38
C LEU A 371 -7.45 -1.31 0.20
N PHE A 372 -7.21 -0.01 0.37
CA PHE A 372 -5.89 0.51 0.64
C PHE A 372 -5.48 0.21 2.09
N LYS A 373 -4.20 0.32 2.40
CA LYS A 373 -3.65 -0.03 3.73
C LYS A 373 -4.27 0.75 4.90
N ASP A 374 -4.54 2.03 4.70
CA ASP A 374 -5.23 2.88 5.67
C ASP A 374 -6.71 2.50 5.85
N GLU A 375 -7.38 2.09 4.76
CA GLU A 375 -8.74 1.56 4.82
C GLU A 375 -8.80 0.22 5.56
N VAL A 376 -7.80 -0.67 5.38
CA VAL A 376 -7.69 -1.92 6.15
C VAL A 376 -7.65 -1.63 7.65
N ARG A 377 -6.85 -0.63 8.07
CA ARG A 377 -6.78 -0.23 9.48
C ARG A 377 -8.12 0.33 9.99
N ARG A 378 -8.82 1.15 9.17
CA ARG A 378 -10.16 1.66 9.54
C ARG A 378 -11.18 0.53 9.68
N VAL A 379 -11.16 -0.44 8.77
CA VAL A 379 -11.99 -1.66 8.82
C VAL A 379 -11.65 -2.50 10.05
N GLY A 380 -10.36 -2.66 10.38
CA GLY A 380 -9.93 -3.36 11.58
C GLY A 380 -10.48 -2.72 12.87
N ARG A 381 -10.46 -1.38 12.98
CA ARG A 381 -11.10 -0.67 14.11
C ARG A 381 -12.61 -0.90 14.16
N GLN A 382 -13.28 -0.86 13.01
CA GLN A 382 -14.71 -1.14 12.91
C GLN A 382 -15.06 -2.57 13.33
N LEU A 383 -14.17 -3.52 13.11
CA LEU A 383 -14.30 -4.92 13.55
C LEU A 383 -13.98 -5.12 15.04
N GLY A 384 -13.51 -4.09 15.73
CA GLY A 384 -13.15 -4.15 17.16
C GLY A 384 -11.79 -4.80 17.42
N ILE A 385 -10.91 -4.87 16.44
CA ILE A 385 -9.56 -5.40 16.63
C ILE A 385 -8.77 -4.41 17.50
N PRO A 386 -8.04 -4.88 18.52
CA PRO A 386 -7.27 -4.02 19.41
C PRO A 386 -6.24 -3.14 18.69
N GLU A 387 -6.07 -1.89 19.15
CA GLU A 387 -5.19 -0.91 18.49
C GLU A 387 -3.73 -1.37 18.43
N HIS A 388 -3.25 -2.13 19.42
CA HIS A 388 -1.90 -2.66 19.40
C HIS A 388 -1.63 -3.66 18.25
N LEU A 389 -2.68 -4.30 17.69
CA LEU A 389 -2.58 -5.12 16.48
C LEU A 389 -2.69 -4.28 15.21
N ILE A 390 -3.60 -3.29 15.18
CA ILE A 390 -3.86 -2.46 14.00
C ILE A 390 -2.77 -1.41 13.80
N GLY A 391 -2.29 -0.80 14.89
CA GLY A 391 -1.28 0.25 14.90
C GLY A 391 0.17 -0.26 14.81
N ARG A 392 0.37 -1.56 14.60
CA ARG A 392 1.74 -2.12 14.49
C ARG A 392 2.50 -1.51 13.32
N HIS A 393 3.78 -1.21 13.58
CA HIS A 393 4.72 -0.89 12.51
C HIS A 393 4.79 -2.04 11.50
N PRO A 394 5.01 -1.76 10.21
CA PRO A 394 5.33 -2.80 9.24
C PRO A 394 6.49 -3.66 9.73
N PHE A 395 6.36 -4.97 9.58
CA PHE A 395 7.41 -5.92 9.91
C PHE A 395 7.60 -6.85 8.70
N PRO A 396 8.83 -7.07 8.24
CA PRO A 396 9.07 -7.84 7.03
C PRO A 396 8.72 -9.32 7.22
N GLY A 397 8.26 -9.99 6.16
CA GLY A 397 7.94 -11.42 6.20
C GLY A 397 9.09 -12.33 6.69
N PRO A 398 10.36 -12.08 6.29
CA PRO A 398 11.51 -12.81 6.83
C PRO A 398 11.83 -12.49 8.30
N GLY A 399 11.10 -11.63 8.96
CA GLY A 399 11.29 -11.27 10.35
C GLY A 399 12.65 -10.58 10.60
N LEU A 400 13.27 -10.91 11.73
CA LEU A 400 14.59 -10.39 12.12
C LEU A 400 15.74 -10.89 11.23
N ALA A 401 15.51 -11.89 10.37
CA ALA A 401 16.54 -12.43 9.49
C ALA A 401 17.19 -11.35 8.58
N VAL A 402 16.41 -10.38 8.10
CA VAL A 402 16.89 -9.27 7.26
C VAL A 402 17.45 -8.10 8.07
N ARG A 403 17.56 -8.27 9.38
CA ARG A 403 18.17 -7.33 10.34
C ARG A 403 19.39 -7.91 11.05
N ILE A 404 19.85 -9.10 10.63
CA ILE A 404 21.11 -9.71 11.07
C ILE A 404 22.02 -9.75 9.85
N LEU A 405 23.00 -8.84 9.78
CA LEU A 405 23.98 -8.82 8.71
C LEU A 405 24.96 -9.98 8.90
N GLY A 406 24.99 -10.91 7.94
CA GLY A 406 25.79 -12.15 8.03
C GLY A 406 24.94 -13.39 8.31
N ALA A 407 25.58 -14.48 8.73
CA ALA A 407 24.90 -15.75 9.03
C ALA A 407 23.98 -15.64 10.25
N ILE A 408 22.81 -16.26 10.17
CA ILE A 408 21.79 -16.28 11.21
C ILE A 408 22.07 -17.45 12.17
N THR A 409 21.99 -17.20 13.47
CA THR A 409 22.00 -18.24 14.51
C THR A 409 20.97 -17.91 15.61
N PRO A 410 20.49 -18.90 16.38
CA PRO A 410 19.55 -18.65 17.48
C PRO A 410 20.08 -17.60 18.47
N GLU A 411 21.39 -17.61 18.79
CA GLU A 411 22.00 -16.66 19.72
C GLU A 411 21.97 -15.24 19.17
N LYS A 412 22.28 -15.05 17.88
CA LYS A 412 22.23 -13.73 17.23
C LYS A 412 20.80 -13.20 17.17
N VAL A 413 19.83 -14.08 16.89
CA VAL A 413 18.41 -13.70 16.91
C VAL A 413 18.01 -13.26 18.31
N HIS A 414 18.40 -14.00 19.36
CA HIS A 414 18.10 -13.62 20.74
C HIS A 414 18.70 -12.26 21.10
N VAL A 415 19.98 -12.01 20.75
CA VAL A 415 20.63 -10.70 20.98
C VAL A 415 19.85 -9.59 20.30
N LEU A 416 19.42 -9.80 19.05
CA LEU A 416 18.65 -8.79 18.31
C LEU A 416 17.25 -8.61 18.87
N GLN A 417 16.57 -9.69 19.29
CA GLN A 417 15.26 -9.62 19.96
C GLN A 417 15.30 -8.76 21.21
N GLU A 418 16.31 -8.90 22.05
CA GLU A 418 16.48 -8.09 23.26
C GLU A 418 16.73 -6.61 22.92
N ALA A 419 17.63 -6.33 21.96
CA ALA A 419 17.93 -4.96 21.55
C ALA A 419 16.72 -4.28 20.89
N ASP A 420 16.02 -4.98 19.99
CA ASP A 420 14.82 -4.49 19.33
C ASP A 420 13.68 -4.25 20.33
N HIS A 421 13.51 -5.13 21.31
CA HIS A 421 12.50 -4.97 22.36
C HIS A 421 12.73 -3.69 23.18
N ILE A 422 13.98 -3.43 23.60
CA ILE A 422 14.33 -2.21 24.36
C ILE A 422 14.02 -0.97 23.52
N PHE A 423 14.38 -0.97 22.25
CA PHE A 423 14.14 0.17 21.37
C PHE A 423 12.65 0.43 21.12
N ILE A 424 11.90 -0.61 20.78
CA ILE A 424 10.46 -0.49 20.51
C ILE A 424 9.67 -0.11 21.77
N GLN A 425 10.01 -0.71 22.92
CA GLN A 425 9.38 -0.37 24.19
C GLN A 425 9.70 1.08 24.60
N GLY A 426 10.95 1.49 24.42
CA GLY A 426 11.35 2.86 24.67
C GLY A 426 10.58 3.88 23.81
N LEU A 427 10.35 3.58 22.51
CA LEU A 427 9.51 4.43 21.65
C LEU A 427 8.08 4.56 22.20
N ARG A 428 7.51 3.49 22.74
CA ARG A 428 6.17 3.50 23.37
C ARG A 428 6.15 4.32 24.64
N ASP A 429 7.11 4.09 25.53
CA ASP A 429 7.20 4.77 26.84
C ASP A 429 7.39 6.29 26.69
N TRP A 430 8.06 6.72 25.63
CA TRP A 430 8.23 8.14 25.30
C TRP A 430 7.12 8.74 24.42
N GLY A 431 6.10 7.96 24.03
CA GLY A 431 5.02 8.41 23.14
C GLY A 431 5.50 8.74 21.72
N LEU A 432 6.60 8.13 21.28
CA LEU A 432 7.21 8.33 19.96
C LEU A 432 6.79 7.28 18.93
N TYR A 433 6.22 6.15 19.39
CA TYR A 433 5.91 5.01 18.53
C TYR A 433 5.01 5.38 17.35
N ASP A 434 3.93 6.12 17.60
CA ASP A 434 2.96 6.51 16.57
C ASP A 434 3.45 7.65 15.66
N GLN A 435 4.57 8.31 16.02
CA GLN A 435 5.21 9.35 15.21
C GLN A 435 6.16 8.78 14.16
N VAL A 436 6.45 7.49 14.24
CA VAL A 436 7.39 6.75 13.39
C VAL A 436 6.62 5.75 12.55
N TRP A 437 6.90 5.70 11.25
CA TRP A 437 6.26 4.76 10.34
C TRP A 437 6.75 3.32 10.55
N GLN A 438 8.09 3.15 10.75
CA GLN A 438 8.72 1.88 11.04
C GLN A 438 9.99 2.10 11.87
N ALA A 439 10.21 1.22 12.85
CA ALA A 439 11.44 1.21 13.65
C ALA A 439 11.91 -0.21 13.90
N GLY A 440 13.22 -0.37 14.15
CA GLY A 440 13.83 -1.62 14.54
C GLY A 440 15.32 -1.50 14.80
N ALA A 441 15.85 -2.52 15.46
CA ALA A 441 17.28 -2.72 15.65
C ALA A 441 17.85 -3.64 14.57
N ILE A 442 19.11 -3.44 14.21
CA ILE A 442 19.88 -4.22 13.23
C ILE A 442 21.17 -4.69 13.90
N LEU A 443 21.46 -5.99 13.87
CA LEU A 443 22.69 -6.56 14.39
C LEU A 443 23.76 -6.62 13.32
N LEU A 444 24.87 -5.90 13.52
CA LEU A 444 26.02 -5.90 12.62
C LEU A 444 26.94 -7.07 13.01
N SER A 445 26.47 -8.31 12.76
CA SER A 445 27.09 -9.51 13.32
C SER A 445 28.48 -9.85 12.77
N ASP A 446 28.82 -9.34 11.57
CA ASP A 446 30.12 -9.54 10.95
C ASP A 446 31.14 -8.43 11.32
N VAL A 447 30.72 -7.46 12.15
CA VAL A 447 31.57 -6.37 12.63
C VAL A 447 31.88 -6.60 14.12
N ARG A 448 33.14 -6.41 14.50
CA ARG A 448 33.57 -6.41 15.89
C ARG A 448 33.97 -5.01 16.32
N SER A 449 33.34 -4.53 17.38
CA SER A 449 33.63 -3.23 17.99
C SER A 449 34.47 -3.43 19.24
N VAL A 450 35.50 -2.60 19.41
CA VAL A 450 36.28 -2.56 20.66
C VAL A 450 35.50 -1.76 21.68
N GLY A 451 35.32 -2.33 22.86
CA GLY A 451 34.73 -1.69 24.01
C GLY A 451 35.63 -1.83 25.23
N VAL A 452 35.35 -1.07 26.27
CA VAL A 452 35.97 -1.21 27.61
C VAL A 452 34.82 -1.39 28.59
N MET A 453 34.72 -2.55 29.18
CA MET A 453 33.73 -2.88 30.23
C MET A 453 34.45 -3.30 31.51
N GLY A 454 34.32 -2.49 32.56
CA GLY A 454 35.20 -2.58 33.69
C GLY A 454 36.64 -2.21 33.29
N ASP A 455 37.62 -2.99 33.70
CA ASP A 455 39.05 -2.77 33.40
C ASP A 455 39.53 -3.60 32.18
N GLU A 456 38.62 -4.30 31.48
CA GLU A 456 38.97 -5.19 30.36
C GLU A 456 38.47 -4.69 29.02
N ARG A 457 39.23 -5.00 27.95
CA ARG A 457 38.77 -4.76 26.56
C ARG A 457 37.80 -5.85 26.15
N THR A 458 36.67 -5.43 25.57
CA THR A 458 35.68 -6.33 24.98
C THR A 458 35.68 -6.19 23.46
N TYR A 459 35.31 -7.28 22.76
CA TYR A 459 35.20 -7.34 21.30
C TYR A 459 33.82 -7.91 20.97
N GLU A 460 32.82 -7.04 20.90
CA GLU A 460 31.42 -7.41 20.72
C GLU A 460 30.81 -6.76 19.46
N ASN A 461 29.59 -7.09 19.15
CA ASN A 461 28.93 -6.58 17.96
C ASN A 461 28.30 -5.19 18.20
N PRO A 462 28.33 -4.29 17.22
CA PRO A 462 27.51 -3.09 17.25
C PRO A 462 26.06 -3.41 16.82
N VAL A 463 25.13 -2.61 17.34
CA VAL A 463 23.73 -2.57 16.92
C VAL A 463 23.44 -1.21 16.28
N ALA A 464 22.80 -1.21 15.11
CA ALA A 464 22.26 -0.01 14.51
C ALA A 464 20.76 0.10 14.85
N LEU A 465 20.32 1.28 15.27
CA LEU A 465 18.91 1.62 15.42
C LEU A 465 18.47 2.36 14.16
N ARG A 466 17.33 1.98 13.62
CA ARG A 466 16.72 2.66 12.48
C ARG A 466 15.27 2.97 12.80
N ALA A 467 14.88 4.23 12.60
CA ALA A 467 13.51 4.68 12.64
C ALA A 467 13.27 5.63 11.46
N VAL A 468 12.17 5.46 10.76
CA VAL A 468 11.84 6.26 9.57
C VAL A 468 10.42 6.81 9.64
N THR A 469 10.24 7.99 9.05
CA THR A 469 8.95 8.57 8.74
C THR A 469 8.65 8.38 7.26
N SER A 470 7.43 8.03 6.92
CA SER A 470 6.97 7.85 5.55
C SER A 470 5.44 7.95 5.49
N THR A 471 4.91 8.24 4.31
CA THR A 471 3.46 8.19 4.04
C THR A 471 3.08 6.97 3.20
N ASP A 472 3.97 6.49 2.35
CA ASP A 472 3.67 5.48 1.32
C ASP A 472 4.73 4.37 1.19
N ALA A 473 5.79 4.42 1.98
CA ALA A 473 6.98 3.55 1.91
C ALA A 473 7.80 3.67 0.60
N MET A 474 7.38 4.46 -0.37
CA MET A 474 8.16 4.71 -1.60
C MET A 474 9.34 5.63 -1.31
N THR A 475 9.08 6.68 -0.54
CA THR A 475 10.09 7.57 0.01
C THR A 475 10.02 7.55 1.54
N ALA A 476 11.16 7.66 2.20
CA ALA A 476 11.23 7.73 3.65
C ALA A 476 12.39 8.63 4.09
N ASP A 477 12.17 9.35 5.16
CA ASP A 477 13.24 10.07 5.84
C ASP A 477 13.51 9.43 7.20
N TRP A 478 14.72 9.61 7.74
CA TRP A 478 15.02 9.13 9.08
C TRP A 478 14.25 9.96 10.13
N ALA A 479 13.80 9.31 11.19
CA ALA A 479 13.05 9.98 12.25
C ALA A 479 14.00 10.77 13.15
N HIS A 480 13.68 12.05 13.38
CA HIS A 480 14.44 12.93 14.28
C HIS A 480 14.06 12.66 15.74
N LEU A 481 14.56 11.55 16.28
CA LEU A 481 14.30 11.18 17.67
C LEU A 481 15.11 12.07 18.64
N PRO A 482 14.58 12.39 19.84
CA PRO A 482 15.32 13.17 20.85
C PRO A 482 16.64 12.51 21.21
N TYR A 483 17.70 13.30 21.37
CA TYR A 483 19.02 12.77 21.74
C TYR A 483 19.03 12.11 23.12
N GLU A 484 18.24 12.62 24.06
CA GLU A 484 18.06 12.03 25.39
C GLU A 484 17.44 10.64 25.31
N PHE A 485 16.47 10.45 24.43
CA PHE A 485 15.88 9.15 24.15
C PHE A 485 16.92 8.18 23.58
N LEU A 486 17.67 8.60 22.56
CA LEU A 486 18.71 7.76 21.95
C LEU A 486 19.80 7.41 22.94
N ALA A 487 20.20 8.35 23.81
CA ALA A 487 21.18 8.10 24.88
C ALA A 487 20.66 7.08 25.90
N GLN A 488 19.40 7.19 26.32
CA GLN A 488 18.77 6.25 27.24
C GLN A 488 18.73 4.82 26.64
N VAL A 489 18.19 4.69 25.43
CA VAL A 489 18.08 3.39 24.73
C VAL A 489 19.46 2.77 24.50
N SER A 490 20.44 3.57 24.07
CA SER A 490 21.82 3.09 23.88
C SER A 490 22.41 2.54 25.19
N ASN A 491 22.27 3.28 26.29
CA ASN A 491 22.75 2.83 27.60
C ASN A 491 22.05 1.54 28.05
N GLU A 492 20.74 1.47 27.83
CA GLU A 492 19.95 0.30 28.22
C GLU A 492 20.33 -0.95 27.44
N ILE A 493 20.49 -0.84 26.10
CA ILE A 493 20.96 -1.93 25.25
C ILE A 493 22.34 -2.42 25.69
N ILE A 494 23.32 -1.52 25.85
CA ILE A 494 24.69 -1.89 26.21
C ILE A 494 24.74 -2.57 27.60
N ASN A 495 23.92 -2.13 28.54
CA ASN A 495 23.93 -2.69 29.90
C ASN A 495 23.15 -4.00 30.04
N LYS A 496 22.08 -4.22 29.22
CA LYS A 496 21.19 -5.38 29.37
C LYS A 496 21.44 -6.48 28.35
N VAL A 497 21.92 -6.13 27.14
CA VAL A 497 22.08 -7.07 26.03
C VAL A 497 23.53 -7.53 25.94
N LYS A 498 23.79 -8.76 26.38
CA LYS A 498 25.12 -9.36 26.26
C LYS A 498 25.53 -9.55 24.82
N GLY A 499 26.76 -9.21 24.47
CA GLY A 499 27.29 -9.31 23.11
C GLY A 499 27.19 -8.02 22.31
N VAL A 500 26.71 -6.92 22.94
CA VAL A 500 26.61 -5.59 22.33
C VAL A 500 27.37 -4.56 23.18
N ASN A 501 28.35 -3.88 22.58
CA ASN A 501 29.11 -2.82 23.23
C ASN A 501 29.05 -1.46 22.51
N ARG A 502 28.24 -1.36 21.46
CA ARG A 502 28.09 -0.12 20.69
C ARG A 502 26.71 -0.02 20.04
N VAL A 503 26.13 1.16 20.11
CA VAL A 503 24.86 1.50 19.42
C VAL A 503 25.11 2.66 18.47
N CYS A 504 24.59 2.56 17.23
CA CYS A 504 24.61 3.59 16.20
C CYS A 504 23.16 3.94 15.83
N TYR A 505 22.93 5.14 15.29
CA TYR A 505 21.64 5.53 14.72
C TYR A 505 21.79 5.79 13.23
N ASP A 506 20.98 5.13 12.39
CA ASP A 506 21.03 5.28 10.93
C ASP A 506 20.20 6.49 10.50
N ILE A 507 20.87 7.48 9.93
CA ILE A 507 20.31 8.77 9.45
C ILE A 507 20.16 8.83 7.92
N SER A 508 20.06 7.70 7.25
CA SER A 508 19.95 7.64 5.79
C SER A 508 18.51 7.75 5.33
N SER A 509 18.26 8.56 4.28
CA SER A 509 16.96 8.70 3.63
C SER A 509 16.76 7.62 2.56
N LYS A 510 15.52 7.33 2.21
CA LYS A 510 15.14 6.52 1.04
C LYS A 510 14.50 7.41 -0.04
N PRO A 511 15.03 7.49 -1.25
CA PRO A 511 16.35 7.02 -1.70
C PRO A 511 17.50 7.80 -1.07
N PRO A 512 18.77 7.35 -1.18
CA PRO A 512 19.25 6.16 -1.90
C PRO A 512 19.19 4.86 -1.11
N SER A 513 19.10 4.90 0.23
CA SER A 513 19.00 3.67 1.03
C SER A 513 17.60 3.05 0.97
N THR A 514 17.47 1.82 1.48
CA THR A 514 16.19 1.15 1.72
C THR A 514 15.74 1.36 3.17
N ILE A 515 14.51 0.97 3.51
CA ILE A 515 14.03 1.01 4.89
C ILE A 515 14.69 -0.10 5.69
N GLU A 516 14.59 -1.36 5.21
CA GLU A 516 15.34 -2.48 5.78
C GLU A 516 16.78 -2.49 5.23
N TRP A 517 17.71 -3.08 5.99
CA TRP A 517 19.13 -3.13 5.61
C TRP A 517 19.47 -4.28 4.66
N GLU A 518 18.73 -5.39 4.72
CA GLU A 518 18.84 -6.55 3.82
C GLU A 518 17.51 -6.87 3.10
#